data_6856d02e429944fb33085f75ceef8c5d
#
_entry.id   6856d02e429944fb33085f75ceef8c5d
#
_cell.length_a   1.000
_cell.length_b   1.000
_cell.length_c   1.000
_cell.angle_alpha   90.00
_cell.angle_beta   90.00
_cell.angle_gamma   90.00
#
_symmetry.space_group_name_H-M   'P 1'
#
loop_
_entity.id
_entity.type
_entity.pdbx_description
1 polymer ?
#
loop_
_entity_poly.entity_id
_entity_poly.type
_entity_poly.pdbx_seq_one_letter_code
_entity_poly.pdbx_strand_id
1 'polypeptide(L)'
;MKIKKRARTKMSSPKSKRQRILKTLLIVVAVPVTVFALLLAATPFSQIARGVMFSLVLWQDVSINHIFVFPSREIPTSTASDLPRRLDNTTLNAFGKMDLSFYTQYEYEENSSAVVYAPEPIVLRSETELNQFLTESSTTAFLVVKDNVLVHEWYASDIDPEALHTSFSMSKSMVSTVVGMAISDGSISSLDDAITKYIPELLEQDPRFGNITLRHLITMTSGISYNEDDFGAFGDQINTYYGTNLRKSAITKTQISEEPGVRWVYNNYNPLLLGLAVERATGKSVSDYMSETIWAPMGAEADASWSMDSFYNGFEKMESGFNARPIDFARFGLMFANGGEVNGKQVLPREWVKQATASTGVRIGRDESVEQNYNYLWWVYPNNRFAAQGKLGQYIFISPDEKTVIVRLGRDEKNLMWPKLLLELTDRLQPGKL
;
A
#
# COMPACT_ATOMS: atom_id res chain seq x y z
N MET A 1 56.26 63.14 -28.50
CA MET A 1 56.52 61.75 -28.00
C MET A 1 55.53 61.40 -26.88
N LYS A 2 54.44 60.70 -27.18
CA LYS A 2 53.38 60.39 -26.18
C LYS A 2 53.61 58.98 -25.67
N ILE A 3 53.84 58.83 -24.36
CA ILE A 3 54.03 57.58 -23.68
C ILE A 3 52.63 57.01 -23.32
N LYS A 4 52.30 55.87 -23.90
CA LYS A 4 51.08 55.11 -23.56
C LYS A 4 51.31 54.36 -22.22
N LYS A 5 50.51 54.69 -21.17
CA LYS A 5 50.44 53.92 -19.96
C LYS A 5 49.68 52.63 -20.23
N ARG A 6 50.33 51.46 -20.08
CA ARG A 6 49.70 50.16 -20.08
C ARG A 6 48.92 49.95 -18.74
N ALA A 7 47.63 49.71 -18.87
CA ALA A 7 46.81 49.29 -17.72
C ALA A 7 47.25 47.86 -17.25
N ARG A 8 47.70 47.74 -16.04
CA ARG A 8 47.94 46.43 -15.40
C ARG A 8 46.61 45.82 -14.98
N THR A 9 46.18 44.77 -15.67
CA THR A 9 45.05 43.92 -15.23
C THR A 9 45.50 43.18 -13.95
N LYS A 10 44.85 43.46 -12.83
CA LYS A 10 45.07 42.72 -11.57
C LYS A 10 44.53 41.30 -11.74
N MET A 11 45.45 40.35 -11.95
CA MET A 11 45.11 38.92 -11.81
C MET A 11 44.75 38.65 -10.35
N SER A 12 43.54 38.20 -10.08
CA SER A 12 43.14 37.77 -8.74
C SER A 12 43.92 36.52 -8.34
N SER A 13 44.47 36.52 -7.11
CA SER A 13 45.31 35.44 -6.60
C SER A 13 44.51 34.10 -6.56
N PRO A 14 45.19 32.93 -6.76
CA PRO A 14 44.51 31.63 -6.70
C PRO A 14 43.75 31.35 -5.38
N LYS A 15 44.22 31.98 -4.27
CA LYS A 15 43.55 31.93 -2.97
C LYS A 15 42.16 32.56 -2.95
N SER A 16 41.98 33.67 -3.69
CA SER A 16 40.66 34.36 -3.74
C SER A 16 39.64 33.58 -4.56
N LYS A 17 40.06 32.86 -5.59
CA LYS A 17 39.19 31.97 -6.40
C LYS A 17 38.75 30.76 -5.60
N ARG A 18 39.65 30.12 -4.87
CA ARG A 18 39.34 28.98 -3.97
C ARG A 18 38.39 29.39 -2.86
N GLN A 19 38.55 30.55 -2.26
CA GLN A 19 37.65 31.06 -1.23
C GLN A 19 36.26 31.42 -1.79
N ARG A 20 36.16 31.93 -3.01
CA ARG A 20 34.87 32.16 -3.66
C ARG A 20 34.15 30.85 -3.99
N ILE A 21 34.85 29.88 -4.54
CA ILE A 21 34.30 28.54 -4.83
C ILE A 21 33.83 27.85 -3.52
N LEU A 22 34.62 27.94 -2.44
CA LEU A 22 34.23 27.37 -1.16
C LEU A 22 32.99 28.07 -0.57
N LYS A 23 32.91 29.41 -0.66
CA LYS A 23 31.71 30.14 -0.23
C LYS A 23 30.46 29.80 -1.06
N THR A 24 30.65 29.68 -2.38
CA THR A 24 29.53 29.28 -3.27
C THR A 24 29.10 27.84 -3.00
N LEU A 25 30.04 26.90 -2.80
CA LEU A 25 29.74 25.52 -2.40
C LEU A 25 29.06 25.47 -1.03
N LEU A 26 29.51 26.26 -0.05
CA LEU A 26 28.87 26.34 1.28
C LEU A 26 27.44 26.87 1.19
N ILE A 27 27.19 27.89 0.36
CA ILE A 27 25.82 28.42 0.16
C ILE A 27 24.95 27.41 -0.58
N VAL A 28 25.47 26.75 -1.63
CA VAL A 28 24.73 25.75 -2.42
C VAL A 28 24.40 24.49 -1.62
N VAL A 29 25.21 24.15 -0.62
CA VAL A 29 24.97 22.98 0.24
C VAL A 29 24.30 23.36 1.55
N ALA A 30 24.73 24.43 2.22
CA ALA A 30 24.21 24.81 3.53
C ALA A 30 22.76 25.33 3.46
N VAL A 31 22.37 26.06 2.43
CA VAL A 31 21.01 26.57 2.30
C VAL A 31 20.01 25.43 2.14
N PRO A 32 20.17 24.47 1.21
CA PRO A 32 19.30 23.32 1.12
C PRO A 32 19.26 22.47 2.40
N VAL A 33 20.41 22.24 3.04
CA VAL A 33 20.48 21.48 4.31
C VAL A 33 19.73 22.21 5.43
N THR A 34 19.87 23.54 5.53
CA THR A 34 19.16 24.34 6.53
C THR A 34 17.65 24.36 6.25
N VAL A 35 17.25 24.52 5.00
CA VAL A 35 15.85 24.45 4.58
C VAL A 35 15.27 23.05 4.86
N PHE A 36 16.03 22.01 4.58
CA PHE A 36 15.66 20.63 4.89
C PHE A 36 15.49 20.41 6.39
N ALA A 37 16.42 20.88 7.23
CA ALA A 37 16.32 20.78 8.68
C ALA A 37 15.12 21.56 9.24
N LEU A 38 14.84 22.73 8.68
CA LEU A 38 13.66 23.53 9.06
C LEU A 38 12.35 22.86 8.64
N LEU A 39 12.31 22.26 7.45
CA LEU A 39 11.16 21.48 7.00
C LEU A 39 10.95 20.23 7.85
N LEU A 40 12.02 19.51 8.21
CA LEU A 40 11.95 18.38 9.14
C LEU A 40 11.41 18.82 10.52
N ALA A 41 11.88 19.95 11.05
CA ALA A 41 11.39 20.49 12.31
C ALA A 41 9.90 20.93 12.22
N ALA A 42 9.46 21.40 11.06
CA ALA A 42 8.08 21.82 10.82
C ALA A 42 7.12 20.64 10.50
N THR A 43 7.62 19.48 10.06
CA THR A 43 6.77 18.37 9.64
C THR A 43 5.81 17.83 10.69
N PRO A 44 6.12 17.82 12.01
CA PRO A 44 5.16 17.43 13.03
C PRO A 44 3.97 18.40 13.14
N PHE A 45 4.15 19.64 12.70
CA PHE A 45 3.19 20.73 12.88
C PHE A 45 2.51 21.18 11.58
N SER A 46 2.98 20.76 10.42
CA SER A 46 2.49 21.26 9.13
C SER A 46 2.39 20.15 8.06
N GLN A 47 1.16 19.84 7.65
CA GLN A 47 0.83 19.01 6.52
C GLN A 47 1.49 19.52 5.22
N ILE A 48 1.46 20.84 5.00
CA ILE A 48 2.05 21.50 3.82
C ILE A 48 3.56 21.32 3.83
N ALA A 49 4.22 21.53 4.98
CA ALA A 49 5.66 21.36 5.10
C ALA A 49 6.09 19.91 4.81
N ARG A 50 5.33 18.92 5.26
CA ARG A 50 5.53 17.51 4.91
C ARG A 50 5.41 17.29 3.40
N GLY A 51 4.30 17.71 2.80
CA GLY A 51 4.04 17.56 1.37
C GLY A 51 5.14 18.23 0.53
N VAL A 52 5.53 19.45 0.88
CA VAL A 52 6.64 20.18 0.21
C VAL A 52 7.97 19.47 0.38
N MET A 53 8.27 18.96 1.58
CA MET A 53 9.49 18.20 1.82
C MET A 53 9.56 16.95 0.92
N PHE A 54 8.47 16.18 0.83
CA PHE A 54 8.44 14.99 -0.01
C PHE A 54 8.51 15.31 -1.51
N SER A 55 7.77 16.32 -1.97
CA SER A 55 7.75 16.70 -3.38
C SER A 55 9.05 17.34 -3.86
N LEU A 56 9.67 18.21 -3.04
CA LEU A 56 10.86 18.98 -3.44
C LEU A 56 12.18 18.28 -3.13
N VAL A 57 12.26 17.55 -2.01
CA VAL A 57 13.53 17.00 -1.53
C VAL A 57 13.76 15.58 -2.02
N LEU A 58 12.70 14.78 -2.10
CA LEU A 58 12.81 13.38 -2.49
C LEU A 58 12.49 13.14 -3.96
N TRP A 59 11.95 14.14 -4.69
CA TRP A 59 11.56 14.04 -6.11
C TRP A 59 10.80 12.75 -6.45
N GLN A 60 10.16 12.16 -5.45
CA GLN A 60 9.42 10.92 -5.57
C GLN A 60 8.02 11.15 -5.06
N ASP A 61 7.06 10.75 -5.85
CA ASP A 61 5.65 10.81 -5.53
C ASP A 61 5.37 10.04 -4.22
N VAL A 62 5.73 8.77 -4.18
CA VAL A 62 5.63 7.90 -3.00
C VAL A 62 6.81 6.92 -3.01
N SER A 63 7.34 6.56 -1.85
CA SER A 63 8.50 5.67 -1.72
C SER A 63 8.28 4.64 -0.61
N ILE A 64 8.83 3.44 -0.78
CA ILE A 64 8.87 2.43 0.29
C ILE A 64 9.57 2.93 1.55
N ASN A 65 10.44 3.94 1.43
CA ASN A 65 11.13 4.56 2.55
C ASN A 65 10.23 5.46 3.41
N HIS A 66 8.98 5.69 3.02
CA HIS A 66 8.05 6.49 3.82
C HIS A 66 7.75 5.87 5.19
N ILE A 67 7.97 4.57 5.36
CA ILE A 67 7.90 3.90 6.68
C ILE A 67 8.79 4.59 7.72
N PHE A 68 9.95 5.15 7.31
CA PHE A 68 10.88 5.82 8.21
C PHE A 68 10.57 7.30 8.48
N VAL A 69 9.57 7.84 7.80
CA VAL A 69 9.25 9.27 7.84
C VAL A 69 8.07 9.57 8.75
N PHE A 70 7.10 8.66 8.81
CA PHE A 70 5.97 8.79 9.69
C PHE A 70 6.26 8.15 11.05
N PRO A 71 5.78 8.73 12.17
CA PRO A 71 5.76 7.99 13.43
C PRO A 71 4.89 6.74 13.26
N SER A 72 5.16 5.71 14.05
CA SER A 72 4.40 4.47 13.99
C SER A 72 3.97 4.02 15.38
N ARG A 73 2.87 3.25 15.44
CA ARG A 73 2.45 2.50 16.61
C ARG A 73 2.69 1.03 16.38
N GLU A 74 3.32 0.38 17.34
CA GLU A 74 3.60 -1.05 17.27
C GLU A 74 2.31 -1.87 17.33
N ILE A 75 2.34 -3.04 16.71
CA ILE A 75 1.31 -4.07 16.74
C ILE A 75 2.01 -5.34 17.21
N PRO A 76 2.14 -5.53 18.54
CA PRO A 76 2.89 -6.65 19.09
C PRO A 76 2.30 -8.01 18.72
N THR A 77 3.18 -9.02 18.60
CA THR A 77 2.79 -10.42 18.59
C THR A 77 3.27 -11.10 19.87
N SER A 78 2.44 -11.94 20.45
CA SER A 78 2.78 -12.72 21.66
C SER A 78 2.87 -14.21 21.39
N THR A 79 2.58 -14.63 20.16
CA THR A 79 2.41 -16.06 19.80
C THR A 79 3.11 -16.38 18.47
N ALA A 80 4.33 -15.86 18.30
CA ALA A 80 5.12 -16.13 17.10
C ALA A 80 5.22 -17.63 16.79
N SER A 81 4.98 -17.99 15.55
CA SER A 81 5.12 -19.37 15.08
C SER A 81 5.69 -19.38 13.66
N ASP A 82 6.64 -20.27 13.39
CA ASP A 82 7.24 -20.35 12.05
C ASP A 82 6.25 -20.90 11.02
N LEU A 83 6.24 -20.31 9.82
CA LEU A 83 5.57 -20.89 8.67
C LEU A 83 6.38 -22.09 8.16
N PRO A 84 5.78 -23.27 7.96
CA PRO A 84 6.48 -24.41 7.39
C PRO A 84 7.12 -24.05 6.03
N ARG A 85 8.40 -24.37 5.87
CA ARG A 85 9.19 -24.08 4.67
C ARG A 85 9.59 -25.36 3.96
N ARG A 86 9.41 -25.38 2.64
CA ARG A 86 9.93 -26.41 1.72
C ARG A 86 10.23 -25.71 0.39
N LEU A 87 11.34 -24.99 0.37
CA LEU A 87 11.76 -24.27 -0.84
C LEU A 87 12.11 -25.29 -1.94
N ASP A 88 11.42 -25.17 -3.09
CA ASP A 88 11.56 -26.08 -4.21
C ASP A 88 11.34 -25.35 -5.56
N ASN A 89 11.41 -26.08 -6.66
CA ASN A 89 11.28 -25.53 -8.01
C ASN A 89 9.81 -25.30 -8.45
N THR A 90 8.82 -25.42 -7.56
CA THR A 90 7.40 -25.30 -7.91
C THR A 90 7.11 -23.95 -8.58
N THR A 91 7.61 -22.86 -8.03
CA THR A 91 7.43 -21.50 -8.58
C THR A 91 8.17 -21.32 -9.89
N LEU A 92 9.44 -21.76 -10.00
CA LEU A 92 10.21 -21.71 -11.24
C LEU A 92 9.53 -22.50 -12.35
N ASN A 93 9.05 -23.71 -12.05
CA ASN A 93 8.34 -24.56 -13.02
C ASN A 93 7.04 -23.92 -13.50
N ALA A 94 6.34 -23.16 -12.65
CA ALA A 94 5.16 -22.42 -13.04
C ALA A 94 5.49 -21.25 -13.98
N PHE A 95 6.50 -20.44 -13.66
CA PHE A 95 7.00 -19.38 -14.54
C PHE A 95 7.53 -19.92 -15.87
N GLY A 96 8.19 -21.07 -15.88
CA GLY A 96 8.70 -21.71 -17.07
C GLY A 96 7.63 -22.14 -18.09
N LYS A 97 6.35 -22.10 -17.71
CA LYS A 97 5.20 -22.37 -18.58
C LYS A 97 4.50 -21.08 -19.06
N MET A 98 5.03 -19.91 -18.72
CA MET A 98 4.46 -18.62 -19.03
C MET A 98 5.35 -17.88 -20.03
N ASP A 99 4.72 -17.19 -20.96
CA ASP A 99 5.41 -16.20 -21.78
C ASP A 99 5.18 -14.81 -21.16
N LEU A 100 6.20 -14.30 -20.49
CA LEU A 100 6.12 -13.04 -19.73
C LEU A 100 5.95 -11.82 -20.63
N SER A 101 6.20 -11.92 -21.93
CA SER A 101 5.97 -10.84 -22.88
C SER A 101 4.50 -10.39 -22.94
N PHE A 102 3.56 -11.30 -22.65
CA PHE A 102 2.12 -10.99 -22.61
C PHE A 102 1.68 -10.13 -21.42
N TYR A 103 2.54 -9.93 -20.44
CA TYR A 103 2.22 -9.18 -19.20
C TYR A 103 2.87 -7.80 -19.15
N THR A 104 3.60 -7.42 -20.21
CA THR A 104 4.21 -6.09 -20.31
C THR A 104 3.22 -5.13 -20.95
N GLN A 105 2.99 -3.98 -20.31
CA GLN A 105 2.26 -2.87 -20.92
C GLN A 105 3.23 -2.13 -21.85
N TYR A 106 2.89 -2.08 -23.13
CA TYR A 106 3.61 -1.26 -24.10
C TYR A 106 2.93 0.11 -24.19
N GLU A 107 3.69 1.17 -23.95
CA GLU A 107 3.24 2.53 -24.28
C GLU A 107 3.18 2.66 -25.81
N TYR A 108 1.98 2.73 -26.36
CA TYR A 108 1.79 3.11 -27.75
C TYR A 108 1.92 4.64 -27.86
N GLU A 109 2.97 5.13 -28.48
CA GLU A 109 2.95 6.51 -28.99
C GLU A 109 1.91 6.58 -30.11
N GLU A 110 0.83 7.31 -29.89
CA GLU A 110 -0.31 7.47 -30.81
C GLU A 110 0.05 7.97 -32.24
N ASN A 111 1.30 8.36 -32.46
CA ASN A 111 1.81 8.89 -33.73
C ASN A 111 2.94 8.09 -34.37
N SER A 112 3.22 6.89 -33.89
CA SER A 112 4.29 6.06 -34.45
C SER A 112 3.74 5.18 -35.56
N SER A 113 4.20 5.44 -36.81
CA SER A 113 4.04 4.50 -37.96
C SER A 113 4.99 3.30 -37.88
N ALA A 114 5.58 3.03 -36.71
CA ALA A 114 6.45 1.90 -36.51
C ALA A 114 5.65 0.59 -36.50
N VAL A 115 6.12 -0.37 -37.27
CA VAL A 115 5.60 -1.75 -37.24
C VAL A 115 5.90 -2.32 -35.86
N VAL A 116 4.85 -2.51 -35.05
CA VAL A 116 4.98 -3.16 -33.75
C VAL A 116 5.24 -4.62 -33.99
N TYR A 117 6.49 -5.06 -33.84
CA TYR A 117 6.83 -6.48 -33.79
C TYR A 117 6.27 -7.02 -32.47
N ALA A 118 5.63 -8.18 -32.52
CA ALA A 118 5.33 -8.93 -31.29
C ALA A 118 6.67 -9.16 -30.55
N PRO A 119 6.73 -8.86 -29.26
CA PRO A 119 7.97 -9.07 -28.51
C PRO A 119 8.37 -10.55 -28.56
N GLU A 120 9.66 -10.81 -28.53
CA GLU A 120 10.16 -12.20 -28.39
C GLU A 120 9.64 -12.80 -27.08
N PRO A 121 9.23 -14.07 -27.08
CA PRO A 121 8.75 -14.75 -25.90
C PRO A 121 9.78 -14.73 -24.76
N ILE A 122 9.35 -14.30 -23.57
CA ILE A 122 10.18 -14.31 -22.35
C ILE A 122 9.75 -15.48 -21.48
N VAL A 123 10.53 -16.56 -21.50
CA VAL A 123 10.28 -17.79 -20.74
C VAL A 123 11.43 -18.04 -19.78
N LEU A 124 11.16 -18.09 -18.48
CA LEU A 124 12.17 -18.33 -17.44
C LEU A 124 12.45 -19.83 -17.31
N ARG A 125 13.72 -20.23 -17.44
CA ARG A 125 14.16 -21.64 -17.45
C ARG A 125 15.10 -22.01 -16.32
N SER A 126 15.54 -21.01 -15.55
CA SER A 126 16.46 -21.19 -14.44
C SER A 126 16.14 -20.26 -13.29
N GLU A 127 16.60 -20.61 -12.10
CA GLU A 127 16.50 -19.74 -10.92
C GLU A 127 17.23 -18.41 -11.13
N THR A 128 18.33 -18.41 -11.86
CA THR A 128 19.07 -17.17 -12.20
C THR A 128 18.19 -16.24 -13.04
N GLU A 129 17.48 -16.76 -14.06
CA GLU A 129 16.57 -15.96 -14.88
C GLU A 129 15.36 -15.46 -14.09
N LEU A 130 14.81 -16.27 -13.20
CA LEU A 130 13.74 -15.86 -12.29
C LEU A 130 14.22 -14.73 -11.36
N ASN A 131 15.38 -14.86 -10.74
CA ASN A 131 15.96 -13.85 -9.88
C ASN A 131 16.26 -12.55 -10.62
N GLN A 132 16.73 -12.65 -11.87
CA GLN A 132 16.94 -11.50 -12.75
C GLN A 132 15.59 -10.81 -13.06
N PHE A 133 14.58 -11.56 -13.47
CA PHE A 133 13.24 -11.01 -13.72
C PHE A 133 12.66 -10.29 -12.50
N LEU A 134 12.75 -10.89 -11.31
CA LEU A 134 12.30 -10.26 -10.06
C LEU A 134 13.06 -8.96 -9.76
N THR A 135 14.36 -8.94 -10.03
CA THR A 135 15.20 -7.74 -9.86
C THR A 135 14.81 -6.65 -10.86
N GLU A 136 14.70 -6.97 -12.13
CA GLU A 136 14.38 -6.03 -13.23
C GLU A 136 12.96 -5.49 -13.10
N SER A 137 12.03 -6.28 -12.57
CA SER A 137 10.67 -5.85 -12.24
C SER A 137 10.56 -5.00 -10.98
N SER A 138 11.70 -4.55 -10.41
CA SER A 138 11.75 -3.76 -9.17
C SER A 138 11.06 -4.43 -7.98
N THR A 139 10.99 -5.75 -7.97
CA THR A 139 10.48 -6.53 -6.85
C THR A 139 11.48 -6.47 -5.68
N THR A 140 10.99 -6.34 -4.47
CA THR A 140 11.81 -6.32 -3.25
C THR A 140 11.67 -7.61 -2.44
N ALA A 141 10.50 -8.22 -2.49
CA ALA A 141 10.25 -9.54 -1.93
C ALA A 141 9.23 -10.29 -2.79
N PHE A 142 9.44 -11.60 -2.97
CA PHE A 142 8.51 -12.47 -3.68
C PHE A 142 8.40 -13.82 -2.95
N LEU A 143 7.25 -14.07 -2.35
CA LEU A 143 6.98 -15.26 -1.56
C LEU A 143 5.79 -16.01 -2.18
N VAL A 144 5.90 -17.33 -2.24
CA VAL A 144 4.81 -18.21 -2.67
C VAL A 144 4.56 -19.26 -1.60
N VAL A 145 3.33 -19.27 -1.09
CA VAL A 145 2.84 -20.31 -0.19
C VAL A 145 1.87 -21.19 -0.95
N LYS A 146 2.06 -22.49 -0.87
CA LYS A 146 1.25 -23.52 -1.48
C LYS A 146 0.90 -24.60 -0.47
N ASP A 147 -0.38 -24.95 -0.33
CA ASP A 147 -0.84 -25.97 0.63
C ASP A 147 -0.34 -25.71 2.06
N ASN A 148 -0.38 -24.43 2.52
CA ASN A 148 0.12 -23.96 3.82
C ASN A 148 1.65 -24.10 4.03
N VAL A 149 2.42 -24.29 2.97
CA VAL A 149 3.88 -24.41 3.04
C VAL A 149 4.51 -23.33 2.16
N LEU A 150 5.50 -22.60 2.67
CA LEU A 150 6.31 -21.66 1.91
C LEU A 150 7.19 -22.45 0.94
N VAL A 151 6.92 -22.34 -0.36
CA VAL A 151 7.62 -23.08 -1.42
C VAL A 151 8.61 -22.23 -2.20
N HIS A 152 8.48 -20.90 -2.12
CA HIS A 152 9.42 -19.94 -2.69
C HIS A 152 9.56 -18.72 -1.78
N GLU A 153 10.79 -18.30 -1.57
CA GLU A 153 11.13 -17.13 -0.74
C GLU A 153 12.33 -16.44 -1.39
N TRP A 154 12.11 -15.21 -1.86
CA TRP A 154 13.13 -14.42 -2.51
C TRP A 154 13.07 -12.96 -2.05
N TYR A 155 14.25 -12.36 -1.87
CA TYR A 155 14.41 -10.96 -1.53
C TYR A 155 15.49 -10.32 -2.41
N ALA A 156 15.32 -9.06 -2.77
CA ALA A 156 16.35 -8.29 -3.43
C ALA A 156 17.59 -8.17 -2.53
N SER A 157 18.78 -8.10 -3.12
CA SER A 157 20.06 -8.17 -2.40
C SER A 157 20.29 -7.03 -1.37
N ASP A 158 19.55 -5.93 -1.49
CA ASP A 158 19.58 -4.77 -0.61
C ASP A 158 18.40 -4.72 0.38
N ILE A 159 17.64 -5.81 0.47
CA ILE A 159 16.49 -5.95 1.38
C ILE A 159 16.85 -6.91 2.51
N ASP A 160 16.63 -6.45 3.73
CA ASP A 160 16.66 -7.28 4.92
C ASP A 160 15.29 -8.01 5.05
N PRO A 161 15.25 -9.36 5.02
CA PRO A 161 14.02 -10.12 5.21
C PRO A 161 13.31 -9.85 6.54
N GLU A 162 14.08 -9.45 7.56
CA GLU A 162 13.57 -9.13 8.89
C GLU A 162 13.02 -7.71 9.02
N ALA A 163 13.21 -6.85 8.01
CA ALA A 163 12.72 -5.49 8.02
C ALA A 163 11.22 -5.41 7.77
N LEU A 164 10.57 -4.40 8.37
CA LEU A 164 9.19 -4.06 8.05
C LEU A 164 9.12 -3.39 6.67
N HIS A 165 8.14 -3.79 5.90
CA HIS A 165 7.80 -3.22 4.60
C HIS A 165 6.46 -2.50 4.67
N THR A 166 6.37 -1.34 4.01
CA THR A 166 5.10 -0.62 3.91
C THR A 166 4.15 -1.31 2.95
N SER A 167 2.90 -1.37 3.32
CA SER A 167 1.83 -2.00 2.54
C SER A 167 1.16 -1.08 1.54
N PHE A 168 1.30 0.25 1.71
CA PHE A 168 0.43 1.21 1.06
C PHE A 168 -1.04 0.79 1.17
N SER A 169 -1.79 0.81 0.08
CA SER A 169 -3.24 0.54 0.11
C SER A 169 -3.63 -0.89 0.48
N MET A 170 -2.69 -1.85 0.61
CA MET A 170 -3.03 -3.12 1.26
C MET A 170 -3.53 -2.92 2.70
N SER A 171 -3.17 -1.79 3.36
CA SER A 171 -3.73 -1.38 4.66
C SER A 171 -5.25 -1.40 4.68
N LYS A 172 -5.91 -1.09 3.58
CA LYS A 172 -7.38 -1.07 3.50
C LYS A 172 -7.97 -2.46 3.78
N SER A 173 -7.33 -3.52 3.31
CA SER A 173 -7.75 -4.89 3.62
C SER A 173 -7.51 -5.26 5.09
N MET A 174 -6.49 -4.66 5.74
CA MET A 174 -6.31 -4.76 7.20
C MET A 174 -7.45 -4.04 7.94
N VAL A 175 -7.86 -2.83 7.47
CA VAL A 175 -9.03 -2.11 8.01
C VAL A 175 -10.30 -2.94 7.86
N SER A 176 -10.53 -3.58 6.71
CA SER A 176 -11.65 -4.53 6.54
C SER A 176 -11.65 -5.59 7.62
N THR A 177 -10.48 -6.15 7.92
CA THR A 177 -10.36 -7.24 8.89
C THR A 177 -10.68 -6.79 10.31
N VAL A 178 -10.19 -5.61 10.74
CA VAL A 178 -10.53 -5.09 12.08
C VAL A 178 -12.01 -4.70 12.20
N VAL A 179 -12.64 -4.20 11.13
CA VAL A 179 -14.10 -3.96 11.10
C VAL A 179 -14.86 -5.28 11.27
N GLY A 180 -14.42 -6.34 10.59
CA GLY A 180 -15.02 -7.68 10.72
C GLY A 180 -14.91 -8.24 12.13
N MET A 181 -13.79 -8.03 12.80
CA MET A 181 -13.61 -8.41 14.20
C MET A 181 -14.51 -7.60 15.13
N ALA A 182 -14.60 -6.27 14.94
CA ALA A 182 -15.44 -5.41 15.77
C ALA A 182 -16.95 -5.72 15.63
N ILE A 183 -17.37 -6.24 14.47
CA ILE A 183 -18.73 -6.78 14.30
C ILE A 183 -18.85 -8.13 15.01
N SER A 184 -17.86 -8.97 14.94
CA SER A 184 -17.88 -10.31 15.53
C SER A 184 -17.93 -10.28 17.06
N ASP A 185 -17.25 -9.34 17.71
CA ASP A 185 -17.25 -9.19 19.17
C ASP A 185 -18.38 -8.28 19.68
N GLY A 186 -19.18 -7.69 18.76
CA GLY A 186 -20.32 -6.85 19.09
C GLY A 186 -20.00 -5.40 19.41
N SER A 187 -18.73 -4.96 19.29
CA SER A 187 -18.32 -3.55 19.45
C SER A 187 -18.99 -2.67 18.37
N ILE A 188 -19.13 -3.19 17.16
CA ILE A 188 -19.93 -2.64 16.07
C ILE A 188 -21.13 -3.55 15.85
N SER A 189 -22.36 -2.98 15.85
CA SER A 189 -23.57 -3.80 15.79
C SER A 189 -23.82 -4.36 14.38
N SER A 190 -23.57 -3.57 13.32
CA SER A 190 -23.85 -3.94 11.94
C SER A 190 -23.09 -3.05 10.95
N LEU A 191 -22.82 -3.58 9.75
CA LEU A 191 -22.39 -2.73 8.62
C LEU A 191 -23.50 -1.74 8.17
N ASP A 192 -24.74 -1.98 8.53
CA ASP A 192 -25.85 -1.11 8.19
C ASP A 192 -26.07 0.02 9.22
N ASP A 193 -25.24 0.07 10.27
CA ASP A 193 -25.20 1.23 11.17
C ASP A 193 -24.75 2.47 10.41
N ALA A 194 -25.44 3.60 10.64
CA ALA A 194 -24.98 4.89 10.14
C ALA A 194 -23.62 5.25 10.76
N ILE A 195 -22.70 5.79 9.97
CA ILE A 195 -21.38 6.23 10.45
C ILE A 195 -21.50 7.24 11.60
N THR A 196 -22.56 8.04 11.60
CA THR A 196 -22.86 9.05 12.61
C THR A 196 -23.19 8.48 13.99
N LYS A 197 -23.50 7.18 14.09
CA LYS A 197 -23.60 6.47 15.38
C LYS A 197 -22.25 6.46 16.12
N TYR A 198 -21.16 6.39 15.39
CA TYR A 198 -19.80 6.33 15.91
C TYR A 198 -19.09 7.69 15.84
N ILE A 199 -19.46 8.53 14.87
CA ILE A 199 -18.87 9.84 14.61
C ILE A 199 -19.99 10.90 14.48
N PRO A 200 -20.67 11.25 15.58
CA PRO A 200 -21.81 12.16 15.55
C PRO A 200 -21.48 13.57 15.06
N GLU A 201 -20.23 14.00 15.15
CA GLU A 201 -19.76 15.31 14.66
C GLU A 201 -19.96 15.50 13.15
N LEU A 202 -20.08 14.40 12.39
CA LEU A 202 -20.38 14.46 10.97
C LEU A 202 -21.77 15.06 10.69
N LEU A 203 -22.74 14.89 11.61
CA LEU A 203 -24.07 15.51 11.48
C LEU A 203 -24.02 17.04 11.61
N GLU A 204 -23.09 17.57 12.39
CA GLU A 204 -22.87 19.00 12.52
C GLU A 204 -22.31 19.61 11.24
N GLN A 205 -21.53 18.82 10.48
CA GLN A 205 -20.97 19.24 9.21
C GLN A 205 -22.00 19.17 8.06
N ASP A 206 -22.68 18.04 7.91
CA ASP A 206 -23.72 17.85 6.92
C ASP A 206 -24.71 16.74 7.39
N PRO A 207 -25.99 17.05 7.59
CA PRO A 207 -26.97 16.06 8.05
C PRO A 207 -27.09 14.82 7.16
N ARG A 208 -26.70 14.90 5.87
CA ARG A 208 -26.74 13.76 4.94
C ARG A 208 -25.77 12.63 5.34
N PHE A 209 -24.78 12.90 6.19
CA PHE A 209 -23.94 11.83 6.74
C PHE A 209 -24.73 10.78 7.52
N GLY A 210 -25.94 11.13 8.03
CA GLY A 210 -26.86 10.18 8.64
C GLY A 210 -27.33 9.05 7.72
N ASN A 211 -27.22 9.22 6.39
CA ASN A 211 -27.57 8.21 5.39
C ASN A 211 -26.39 7.32 5.00
N ILE A 212 -25.17 7.67 5.40
CA ILE A 212 -23.96 6.89 5.07
C ILE A 212 -23.76 5.81 6.12
N THR A 213 -23.80 4.56 5.72
CA THR A 213 -23.56 3.40 6.58
C THR A 213 -22.10 2.95 6.50
N LEU A 214 -21.66 2.12 7.46
CA LEU A 214 -20.34 1.46 7.39
C LEU A 214 -20.22 0.60 6.13
N ARG A 215 -21.35 0.02 5.65
CA ARG A 215 -21.39 -0.73 4.38
C ARG A 215 -21.01 0.15 3.20
N HIS A 216 -21.54 1.34 3.10
CA HIS A 216 -21.22 2.28 2.03
C HIS A 216 -19.72 2.66 2.03
N LEU A 217 -19.13 2.83 3.22
CA LEU A 217 -17.71 3.13 3.35
C LEU A 217 -16.83 1.93 2.94
N ILE A 218 -17.13 0.72 3.44
CA ILE A 218 -16.29 -0.47 3.22
C ILE A 218 -16.39 -0.98 1.77
N THR A 219 -17.49 -0.66 1.06
CA THR A 219 -17.66 -0.99 -0.37
C THR A 219 -17.26 0.15 -1.31
N MET A 220 -16.72 1.26 -0.79
CA MET A 220 -16.34 2.44 -1.58
C MET A 220 -17.49 3.09 -2.34
N THR A 221 -18.70 3.06 -1.77
CA THR A 221 -19.93 3.65 -2.36
C THR A 221 -20.54 4.70 -1.46
N SER A 222 -19.73 5.42 -0.68
CA SER A 222 -20.21 6.36 0.34
C SER A 222 -20.85 7.64 -0.20
N GLY A 223 -20.61 8.00 -1.48
CA GLY A 223 -21.02 9.28 -2.04
C GLY A 223 -20.17 10.46 -1.55
N ILE A 224 -19.13 10.22 -0.74
CA ILE A 224 -18.16 11.24 -0.33
C ILE A 224 -17.26 11.56 -1.53
N SER A 225 -17.12 12.86 -1.83
CA SER A 225 -16.24 13.34 -2.89
C SER A 225 -14.77 13.00 -2.58
N TYR A 226 -14.04 12.57 -3.58
CA TYR A 226 -12.62 12.31 -3.52
C TYR A 226 -12.00 12.41 -4.89
N ASN A 227 -10.89 13.13 -5.00
CA ASN A 227 -10.09 13.17 -6.21
C ASN A 227 -8.71 12.56 -5.94
N GLU A 228 -8.48 11.37 -6.49
CA GLU A 228 -7.22 10.63 -6.31
C GLU A 228 -6.02 11.34 -6.98
N ASP A 229 -6.27 12.12 -8.02
CA ASP A 229 -5.24 12.85 -8.78
C ASP A 229 -4.96 14.26 -8.22
N ASP A 230 -5.66 14.67 -7.16
CA ASP A 230 -5.45 15.98 -6.55
C ASP A 230 -4.29 15.98 -5.56
N PHE A 231 -3.11 16.27 -6.07
CA PHE A 231 -1.87 16.49 -5.31
C PHE A 231 -1.63 17.98 -4.97
N GLY A 232 -2.63 18.85 -5.14
CA GLY A 232 -2.56 20.25 -4.72
C GLY A 232 -2.36 20.37 -3.20
N ALA A 233 -1.81 21.49 -2.73
CA ALA A 233 -1.46 21.71 -1.32
C ALA A 233 -2.62 21.47 -0.32
N PHE A 234 -3.86 21.50 -0.80
CA PHE A 234 -5.09 21.25 -0.04
C PHE A 234 -5.92 20.11 -0.64
N GLY A 235 -5.36 19.39 -1.62
CA GLY A 235 -6.02 18.30 -2.32
C GLY A 235 -6.23 17.07 -1.44
N ASP A 236 -7.09 16.18 -1.90
CA ASP A 236 -7.51 15.01 -1.13
C ASP A 236 -6.35 14.06 -0.84
N GLN A 237 -5.41 13.88 -1.79
CA GLN A 237 -4.22 13.06 -1.58
C GLN A 237 -3.34 13.64 -0.47
N ILE A 238 -3.10 14.96 -0.47
CA ILE A 238 -2.30 15.61 0.56
C ILE A 238 -3.02 15.56 1.91
N ASN A 239 -4.32 15.76 1.93
CA ASN A 239 -5.13 15.72 3.16
C ASN A 239 -5.13 14.33 3.80
N THR A 240 -5.19 13.26 3.02
CA THR A 240 -5.29 11.89 3.54
C THR A 240 -3.92 11.26 3.75
N TYR A 241 -2.95 11.46 2.84
CA TYR A 241 -1.65 10.81 2.94
C TYR A 241 -0.65 11.57 3.83
N TYR A 242 -0.58 12.90 3.72
CA TYR A 242 0.37 13.74 4.48
C TYR A 242 -0.28 14.51 5.63
N GLY A 243 -1.57 14.33 5.87
CA GLY A 243 -2.30 14.98 6.95
C GLY A 243 -1.63 14.79 8.32
N THR A 244 -1.60 15.86 9.14
CA THR A 244 -1.02 15.83 10.49
C THR A 244 -2.07 15.65 11.57
N ASN A 245 -3.34 15.55 11.19
CA ASN A 245 -4.46 15.22 12.06
C ASN A 245 -5.56 14.58 11.22
N LEU A 246 -5.40 13.27 10.95
CA LEU A 246 -6.30 12.52 10.08
C LEU A 246 -7.69 12.35 10.67
N ARG A 247 -7.84 12.24 12.01
CA ARG A 247 -9.17 12.24 12.66
C ARG A 247 -9.94 13.51 12.30
N LYS A 248 -9.30 14.67 12.45
CA LYS A 248 -9.93 15.95 12.09
C LYS A 248 -10.18 16.04 10.58
N SER A 249 -9.21 15.64 9.76
CA SER A 249 -9.37 15.67 8.29
C SER A 249 -10.53 14.80 7.83
N ALA A 250 -10.68 13.60 8.35
CA ALA A 250 -11.78 12.69 8.02
C ALA A 250 -13.15 13.26 8.39
N ILE A 251 -13.23 14.07 9.44
CA ILE A 251 -14.48 14.71 9.84
C ILE A 251 -14.72 16.01 9.05
N THR A 252 -13.70 16.88 8.89
CA THR A 252 -13.93 18.27 8.45
C THR A 252 -13.60 18.53 6.99
N LYS A 253 -12.96 17.59 6.29
CA LYS A 253 -12.60 17.73 4.86
C LYS A 253 -13.49 16.89 3.92
N THR A 254 -14.24 15.96 4.48
CA THR A 254 -15.19 15.15 3.71
C THR A 254 -16.39 15.99 3.26
N GLN A 255 -16.78 15.81 2.00
CA GLN A 255 -17.95 16.48 1.41
C GLN A 255 -18.78 15.43 0.68
N ILE A 256 -20.10 15.50 0.82
CA ILE A 256 -21.02 14.59 0.13
C ILE A 256 -21.37 15.18 -1.24
N SER A 257 -21.00 14.45 -2.31
CA SER A 257 -21.27 14.84 -3.70
C SER A 257 -22.49 14.14 -4.31
N GLU A 258 -22.87 12.97 -3.78
CA GLU A 258 -23.99 12.18 -4.28
C GLU A 258 -24.58 11.28 -3.19
N GLU A 259 -25.72 10.66 -3.46
CA GLU A 259 -26.34 9.71 -2.53
C GLU A 259 -25.45 8.47 -2.36
N PRO A 260 -25.37 7.90 -1.11
CA PRO A 260 -24.62 6.67 -0.88
C PRO A 260 -25.24 5.49 -1.66
N GLY A 261 -24.39 4.56 -2.09
CA GLY A 261 -24.78 3.36 -2.85
C GLY A 261 -24.89 3.56 -4.36
N VAL A 262 -24.80 4.79 -4.87
CA VAL A 262 -25.00 5.09 -6.30
C VAL A 262 -23.77 4.72 -7.13
N ARG A 263 -22.56 5.14 -6.70
CA ARG A 263 -21.34 5.00 -7.49
C ARG A 263 -20.18 4.50 -6.63
N TRP A 264 -19.37 3.65 -7.22
CA TRP A 264 -18.08 3.27 -6.65
C TRP A 264 -17.02 4.36 -6.91
N VAL A 265 -16.38 4.83 -5.85
CA VAL A 265 -15.27 5.79 -5.91
C VAL A 265 -14.18 5.34 -4.94
N TYR A 266 -12.98 5.03 -5.45
CA TYR A 266 -11.85 4.70 -4.59
C TYR A 266 -11.45 5.93 -3.77
N ASN A 267 -11.64 5.87 -2.46
CA ASN A 267 -11.64 7.03 -1.60
C ASN A 267 -10.93 6.75 -0.27
N ASN A 268 -9.86 7.51 0.00
CA ASN A 268 -9.05 7.33 1.20
C ASN A 268 -9.76 7.82 2.49
N TYR A 269 -10.76 8.67 2.41
CA TYR A 269 -11.56 9.04 3.60
C TYR A 269 -12.37 7.86 4.13
N ASN A 270 -12.79 6.93 3.28
CA ASN A 270 -13.60 5.79 3.71
C ASN A 270 -12.88 4.91 4.74
N PRO A 271 -11.65 4.40 4.52
CA PRO A 271 -10.92 3.63 5.52
C PRO A 271 -10.55 4.47 6.76
N LEU A 272 -10.31 5.78 6.63
CA LEU A 272 -10.08 6.67 7.79
C LEU A 272 -11.32 6.74 8.69
N LEU A 273 -12.51 6.92 8.12
CA LEU A 273 -13.77 6.93 8.85
C LEU A 273 -14.09 5.56 9.48
N LEU A 274 -13.81 4.46 8.77
CA LEU A 274 -13.96 3.11 9.31
C LEU A 274 -13.03 2.86 10.50
N GLY A 275 -11.76 3.22 10.38
CA GLY A 275 -10.80 3.09 11.49
C GLY A 275 -11.19 3.94 12.70
N LEU A 276 -11.68 5.17 12.48
CA LEU A 276 -12.17 6.02 13.55
C LEU A 276 -13.44 5.44 14.22
N ALA A 277 -14.32 4.80 13.45
CA ALA A 277 -15.47 4.09 14.00
C ALA A 277 -15.04 2.90 14.86
N VAL A 278 -14.05 2.12 14.43
CA VAL A 278 -13.47 1.01 15.22
C VAL A 278 -12.84 1.55 16.51
N GLU A 279 -11.99 2.58 16.43
CA GLU A 279 -11.35 3.20 17.59
C GLU A 279 -12.40 3.61 18.65
N ARG A 280 -13.49 4.25 18.22
CA ARG A 280 -14.54 4.72 19.12
C ARG A 280 -15.43 3.62 19.67
N ALA A 281 -15.74 2.63 18.84
CA ALA A 281 -16.56 1.50 19.23
C ALA A 281 -15.86 0.60 20.24
N THR A 282 -14.55 0.38 20.07
CA THR A 282 -13.75 -0.52 20.93
C THR A 282 -13.13 0.20 22.12
N GLY A 283 -12.99 1.55 22.07
CA GLY A 283 -12.25 2.34 23.04
C GLY A 283 -10.73 2.10 23.02
N LYS A 284 -10.20 1.43 21.98
CA LYS A 284 -8.79 1.09 21.79
C LYS A 284 -8.25 1.75 20.53
N SER A 285 -6.93 1.97 20.47
CA SER A 285 -6.31 2.27 19.18
C SER A 285 -6.55 1.12 18.20
N VAL A 286 -6.59 1.42 16.89
CA VAL A 286 -6.77 0.35 15.89
C VAL A 286 -5.60 -0.64 15.91
N SER A 287 -4.39 -0.15 16.20
CA SER A 287 -3.19 -1.00 16.36
C SER A 287 -3.30 -1.96 17.53
N ASP A 288 -3.72 -1.49 18.71
CA ASP A 288 -3.90 -2.36 19.88
C ASP A 288 -5.00 -3.40 19.62
N TYR A 289 -6.10 -2.96 19.03
CA TYR A 289 -7.20 -3.84 18.68
C TYR A 289 -6.79 -4.90 17.63
N MET A 290 -6.03 -4.52 16.61
CA MET A 290 -5.45 -5.43 15.61
C MET A 290 -4.50 -6.45 16.26
N SER A 291 -3.63 -6.00 17.17
CA SER A 291 -2.69 -6.86 17.90
C SER A 291 -3.43 -7.96 18.66
N GLU A 292 -4.41 -7.57 19.48
CA GLU A 292 -5.13 -8.50 20.37
C GLU A 292 -6.02 -9.50 19.62
N THR A 293 -6.67 -9.03 18.55
CA THR A 293 -7.74 -9.80 17.91
C THR A 293 -7.30 -10.57 16.65
N ILE A 294 -6.22 -10.12 15.99
CA ILE A 294 -5.80 -10.66 14.70
C ILE A 294 -4.32 -11.03 14.71
N TRP A 295 -3.41 -10.07 14.99
CA TRP A 295 -1.98 -10.22 14.72
C TRP A 295 -1.33 -11.29 15.60
N ALA A 296 -1.53 -11.21 16.91
CA ALA A 296 -1.06 -12.23 17.81
C ALA A 296 -1.82 -13.59 17.63
N PRO A 297 -3.18 -13.61 17.55
CA PRO A 297 -3.90 -14.86 17.30
C PRO A 297 -3.57 -15.58 16.00
N MET A 298 -3.16 -14.86 14.93
CA MET A 298 -2.74 -15.51 13.67
C MET A 298 -1.31 -16.06 13.74
N GLY A 299 -0.57 -15.80 14.82
CA GLY A 299 0.79 -16.31 15.02
C GLY A 299 1.82 -15.60 14.14
N ALA A 300 1.73 -14.29 13.98
CA ALA A 300 2.74 -13.50 13.26
C ALA A 300 4.14 -13.77 13.80
N GLU A 301 5.15 -13.85 12.91
CA GLU A 301 6.54 -14.12 13.31
C GLU A 301 7.18 -12.93 14.03
N ALA A 302 6.72 -11.72 13.70
CA ALA A 302 7.23 -10.50 14.29
C ALA A 302 6.14 -9.46 14.54
N ASP A 303 6.48 -8.48 15.36
CA ASP A 303 5.68 -7.29 15.55
C ASP A 303 5.52 -6.55 14.23
N ALA A 304 4.32 -6.05 13.98
CA ALA A 304 4.03 -5.12 12.89
C ALA A 304 3.99 -3.69 13.41
N SER A 305 3.69 -2.74 12.55
CA SER A 305 3.41 -1.37 12.97
C SER A 305 2.39 -0.70 12.05
N TRP A 306 1.75 0.34 12.57
CA TRP A 306 0.93 1.22 11.76
C TRP A 306 1.48 2.65 11.81
N SER A 307 1.86 3.19 10.65
CA SER A 307 2.30 4.57 10.53
C SER A 307 1.18 5.52 10.96
N MET A 308 1.53 6.58 11.70
CA MET A 308 0.59 7.56 12.24
C MET A 308 0.78 8.93 11.59
N ASP A 309 -0.23 9.76 11.72
CA ASP A 309 -0.21 11.15 11.24
C ASP A 309 0.68 12.07 12.08
N SER A 310 0.87 11.78 13.38
CA SER A 310 1.62 12.60 14.31
C SER A 310 2.19 11.80 15.49
N PHE A 311 3.20 12.36 16.19
CA PHE A 311 3.83 11.73 17.35
C PHE A 311 2.95 11.78 18.60
N TYR A 312 2.11 12.82 18.75
CA TYR A 312 1.29 13.01 19.93
C TYR A 312 -0.18 12.74 19.61
N ASN A 313 -0.76 11.76 20.27
CA ASN A 313 -2.14 11.33 20.07
C ASN A 313 -2.46 11.07 18.60
N GLY A 314 -1.47 10.52 17.87
CA GLY A 314 -1.58 10.24 16.45
C GLY A 314 -2.66 9.22 16.15
N PHE A 315 -3.22 9.31 14.94
CA PHE A 315 -4.14 8.35 14.37
C PHE A 315 -3.44 7.55 13.29
N GLU A 316 -3.71 6.27 13.25
CA GLU A 316 -3.14 5.38 12.26
C GLU A 316 -3.61 5.76 10.84
N LYS A 317 -2.68 5.71 9.89
CA LYS A 317 -2.94 5.98 8.46
C LYS A 317 -3.64 4.77 7.86
N MET A 318 -4.96 4.71 8.07
CA MET A 318 -5.80 3.56 7.70
C MET A 318 -5.73 3.22 6.21
N GLU A 319 -5.55 4.23 5.38
CA GLU A 319 -5.54 4.11 3.93
C GLU A 319 -4.24 3.51 3.37
N SER A 320 -3.11 3.53 4.15
CA SER A 320 -1.79 3.23 3.58
C SER A 320 -0.69 2.82 4.57
N GLY A 321 -0.92 2.89 5.87
CA GLY A 321 0.15 2.95 6.87
C GLY A 321 0.57 1.64 7.50
N PHE A 322 -0.04 0.50 7.17
CA PHE A 322 0.29 -0.78 7.79
C PHE A 322 1.66 -1.29 7.29
N ASN A 323 2.50 -1.77 8.21
CA ASN A 323 3.85 -2.24 7.90
C ASN A 323 4.11 -3.58 8.60
N ALA A 324 4.61 -4.56 7.84
CA ALA A 324 4.94 -5.88 8.37
C ALA A 324 6.12 -6.51 7.59
N ARG A 325 6.65 -7.61 8.11
CA ARG A 325 7.58 -8.45 7.36
C ARG A 325 6.86 -9.12 6.18
N PRO A 326 7.55 -9.39 5.06
CA PRO A 326 6.94 -10.08 3.92
C PRO A 326 6.31 -11.43 4.28
N ILE A 327 6.93 -12.18 5.20
CA ILE A 327 6.42 -13.46 5.67
C ILE A 327 5.10 -13.32 6.44
N ASP A 328 4.92 -12.24 7.19
CA ASP A 328 3.70 -12.00 7.96
C ASP A 328 2.55 -11.52 7.07
N PHE A 329 2.84 -10.83 5.95
CA PHE A 329 1.85 -10.62 4.90
C PHE A 329 1.38 -11.95 4.28
N ALA A 330 2.30 -12.92 4.11
CA ALA A 330 1.92 -14.24 3.62
C ALA A 330 1.04 -15.01 4.62
N ARG A 331 1.32 -14.91 5.93
CA ARG A 331 0.47 -15.47 7.00
C ARG A 331 -0.92 -14.85 7.04
N PHE A 332 -0.98 -13.52 6.90
CA PHE A 332 -2.25 -12.83 6.80
C PHE A 332 -3.06 -13.33 5.59
N GLY A 333 -2.41 -13.49 4.44
CA GLY A 333 -3.02 -14.10 3.26
C GLY A 333 -3.49 -15.52 3.50
N LEU A 334 -2.70 -16.35 4.20
CA LEU A 334 -3.07 -17.73 4.54
C LEU A 334 -4.29 -17.81 5.45
N MET A 335 -4.41 -16.91 6.43
CA MET A 335 -5.61 -16.84 7.26
C MET A 335 -6.86 -16.65 6.38
N PHE A 336 -6.80 -15.77 5.39
CA PHE A 336 -7.90 -15.58 4.44
C PHE A 336 -8.10 -16.79 3.53
N ALA A 337 -7.03 -17.38 2.99
CA ALA A 337 -7.10 -18.59 2.15
C ALA A 337 -7.79 -19.77 2.87
N ASN A 338 -7.61 -19.85 4.19
CA ASN A 338 -8.21 -20.88 5.03
C ASN A 338 -9.56 -20.44 5.66
N GLY A 339 -10.22 -19.42 5.13
CA GLY A 339 -11.53 -18.97 5.62
C GLY A 339 -11.49 -18.41 7.05
N GLY A 340 -10.40 -17.75 7.42
CA GLY A 340 -10.20 -17.15 8.74
C GLY A 340 -9.62 -18.07 9.78
N GLU A 341 -9.25 -19.31 9.42
CA GLU A 341 -8.70 -20.30 10.33
C GLU A 341 -7.16 -20.30 10.31
N VAL A 342 -6.55 -20.41 11.47
CA VAL A 342 -5.10 -20.55 11.64
C VAL A 342 -4.84 -21.68 12.64
N ASN A 343 -4.06 -22.69 12.26
CA ASN A 343 -3.69 -23.84 13.09
C ASN A 343 -4.91 -24.51 13.79
N GLY A 344 -6.02 -24.64 13.06
CA GLY A 344 -7.26 -25.26 13.57
C GLY A 344 -8.12 -24.35 14.47
N LYS A 345 -7.73 -23.08 14.66
CA LYS A 345 -8.46 -22.09 15.43
C LYS A 345 -9.06 -21.03 14.49
N GLN A 346 -10.37 -20.76 14.65
CA GLN A 346 -11.01 -19.65 13.93
C GLN A 346 -10.55 -18.32 14.56
N VAL A 347 -9.77 -17.53 13.83
CA VAL A 347 -9.28 -16.20 14.23
C VAL A 347 -10.23 -15.13 13.69
N LEU A 348 -10.51 -15.16 12.38
CA LEU A 348 -11.45 -14.27 11.73
C LEU A 348 -12.72 -15.03 11.35
N PRO A 349 -13.94 -14.52 11.61
CA PRO A 349 -15.17 -15.25 11.28
C PRO A 349 -15.21 -15.68 9.81
N ARG A 350 -15.48 -16.95 9.55
CA ARG A 350 -15.57 -17.52 8.19
C ARG A 350 -16.57 -16.77 7.31
N GLU A 351 -17.70 -16.40 7.89
CA GLU A 351 -18.73 -15.66 7.16
C GLU A 351 -18.24 -14.27 6.74
N TRP A 352 -17.41 -13.61 7.58
CA TRP A 352 -16.79 -12.34 7.19
C TRP A 352 -15.86 -12.52 6.00
N VAL A 353 -14.97 -13.51 6.02
CA VAL A 353 -14.05 -13.79 4.91
C VAL A 353 -14.85 -14.01 3.63
N LYS A 354 -15.90 -14.85 3.69
CA LYS A 354 -16.77 -15.15 2.55
C LYS A 354 -17.47 -13.90 2.00
N GLN A 355 -18.01 -13.04 2.87
CA GLN A 355 -18.70 -11.82 2.44
C GLN A 355 -17.70 -10.80 1.90
N ALA A 356 -16.56 -10.61 2.56
CA ALA A 356 -15.56 -9.62 2.19
C ALA A 356 -14.95 -9.87 0.81
N THR A 357 -14.80 -11.13 0.44
CA THR A 357 -14.15 -11.55 -0.80
C THR A 357 -15.13 -12.05 -1.88
N ALA A 358 -16.42 -11.89 -1.64
CA ALA A 358 -17.44 -12.23 -2.63
C ALA A 358 -17.45 -11.24 -3.80
N SER A 359 -17.65 -11.75 -5.02
CA SER A 359 -17.89 -10.91 -6.19
C SER A 359 -19.18 -10.12 -6.03
N THR A 360 -19.14 -8.82 -6.30
CA THR A 360 -20.32 -7.96 -6.34
C THR A 360 -21.05 -8.02 -7.67
N GLY A 361 -20.47 -8.68 -8.69
CA GLY A 361 -20.95 -8.66 -10.07
C GLY A 361 -20.76 -7.31 -10.79
N VAL A 362 -20.24 -6.29 -10.10
CA VAL A 362 -19.98 -4.98 -10.69
C VAL A 362 -18.49 -4.89 -11.06
N ARG A 363 -18.19 -4.84 -12.36
CA ARG A 363 -16.83 -4.68 -12.85
C ARG A 363 -16.29 -3.29 -12.51
N ILE A 364 -15.11 -3.24 -11.91
CA ILE A 364 -14.38 -2.02 -11.60
C ILE A 364 -13.25 -1.89 -12.63
N GLY A 365 -13.31 -0.86 -13.47
CA GLY A 365 -12.42 -0.71 -14.61
C GLY A 365 -11.08 0.00 -14.30
N ARG A 366 -10.37 -0.36 -13.22
CA ARG A 366 -9.02 0.20 -12.98
C ARG A 366 -7.93 -0.46 -13.83
N ASP A 367 -8.09 -1.74 -14.11
CA ASP A 367 -7.22 -2.50 -15.00
C ASP A 367 -8.11 -3.25 -16.00
N GLU A 368 -8.11 -2.79 -17.25
CA GLU A 368 -8.92 -3.39 -18.30
C GLU A 368 -8.40 -4.78 -18.74
N SER A 369 -7.17 -5.11 -18.37
CA SER A 369 -6.54 -6.40 -18.73
C SER A 369 -7.13 -7.58 -17.97
N VAL A 370 -7.83 -7.33 -16.85
CA VAL A 370 -8.44 -8.36 -16.01
C VAL A 370 -9.87 -7.98 -15.60
N GLU A 371 -10.73 -8.98 -15.47
CA GLU A 371 -12.02 -8.80 -14.83
C GLU A 371 -11.80 -8.69 -13.32
N GLN A 372 -12.18 -7.57 -12.71
CA GLN A 372 -12.07 -7.34 -11.29
C GLN A 372 -13.29 -6.61 -10.71
N ASN A 373 -13.60 -6.96 -9.48
CA ASN A 373 -14.61 -6.32 -8.66
C ASN A 373 -13.94 -5.73 -7.41
N TYR A 374 -14.68 -4.97 -6.61
CA TYR A 374 -14.21 -4.48 -5.33
C TYR A 374 -15.27 -4.69 -4.25
N ASN A 375 -14.90 -5.31 -3.14
CA ASN A 375 -15.83 -5.57 -2.04
C ASN A 375 -15.08 -5.55 -0.71
N TYR A 376 -15.65 -4.94 0.31
CA TYR A 376 -15.11 -4.80 1.66
C TYR A 376 -13.60 -4.52 1.72
N LEU A 377 -13.15 -3.57 0.87
CA LEU A 377 -11.74 -3.16 0.76
C LEU A 377 -10.78 -4.25 0.21
N TRP A 378 -11.34 -5.21 -0.53
CA TRP A 378 -10.60 -6.23 -1.28
C TRP A 378 -10.83 -6.11 -2.78
N TRP A 379 -9.79 -6.34 -3.56
CA TRP A 379 -9.89 -6.55 -5.01
C TRP A 379 -10.28 -8.00 -5.25
N VAL A 380 -11.37 -8.22 -5.95
CA VAL A 380 -11.96 -9.56 -6.17
C VAL A 380 -11.90 -9.91 -7.64
N TYR A 381 -11.41 -11.10 -7.93
CA TYR A 381 -11.23 -11.65 -9.26
C TYR A 381 -12.12 -12.87 -9.50
N PRO A 382 -12.26 -13.33 -10.78
CA PRO A 382 -12.96 -14.59 -11.07
C PRO A 382 -12.36 -15.80 -10.34
N ASN A 383 -13.15 -16.86 -10.22
CA ASN A 383 -12.75 -18.14 -9.65
C ASN A 383 -12.28 -18.05 -8.18
N ASN A 384 -13.05 -17.35 -7.35
CA ASN A 384 -12.79 -17.24 -5.90
C ASN A 384 -11.38 -16.72 -5.55
N ARG A 385 -10.85 -15.78 -6.35
CA ARG A 385 -9.54 -15.16 -6.12
C ARG A 385 -9.71 -13.73 -5.68
N PHE A 386 -8.81 -13.24 -4.84
CA PHE A 386 -8.84 -11.86 -4.37
C PHE A 386 -7.44 -11.40 -3.95
N ALA A 387 -7.28 -10.09 -3.84
CA ALA A 387 -6.01 -9.53 -3.43
C ALA A 387 -6.17 -8.25 -2.58
N ALA A 388 -5.26 -8.06 -1.63
CA ALA A 388 -4.91 -6.75 -1.15
C ALA A 388 -3.88 -6.17 -2.12
N GLN A 389 -4.08 -4.89 -2.53
CA GLN A 389 -3.18 -4.22 -3.47
C GLN A 389 -2.75 -2.86 -2.93
N GLY A 390 -1.51 -2.50 -3.18
CA GLY A 390 -0.93 -1.23 -2.81
C GLY A 390 -0.04 -0.63 -3.90
N LYS A 391 0.14 0.68 -3.86
CA LYS A 391 0.98 1.42 -4.81
C LYS A 391 2.38 0.79 -4.90
N LEU A 392 3.06 0.96 -6.02
CA LEU A 392 4.37 0.38 -6.35
C LEU A 392 4.36 -1.15 -6.47
N GLY A 393 3.17 -1.74 -6.64
CA GLY A 393 3.00 -3.18 -6.82
C GLY A 393 3.15 -4.00 -5.54
N GLN A 394 2.56 -3.53 -4.45
CA GLN A 394 2.40 -4.35 -3.26
C GLN A 394 1.19 -5.26 -3.44
N TYR A 395 1.36 -6.57 -3.29
CA TYR A 395 0.29 -7.54 -3.45
C TYR A 395 0.35 -8.62 -2.36
N ILE A 396 -0.81 -8.92 -1.79
CA ILE A 396 -1.12 -10.22 -1.18
C ILE A 396 -2.19 -10.82 -2.07
N PHE A 397 -1.82 -11.71 -2.97
CA PHE A 397 -2.72 -12.37 -3.91
C PHE A 397 -3.11 -13.73 -3.36
N ILE A 398 -4.40 -14.02 -3.30
CA ILE A 398 -4.94 -15.16 -2.57
C ILE A 398 -5.87 -15.94 -3.51
N SER A 399 -5.63 -17.24 -3.60
CA SER A 399 -6.41 -18.20 -4.36
C SER A 399 -6.77 -19.38 -3.43
N PRO A 400 -7.93 -19.33 -2.73
CA PRO A 400 -8.31 -20.36 -1.76
C PRO A 400 -8.48 -21.74 -2.37
N ASP A 401 -9.12 -21.83 -3.54
CA ASP A 401 -9.39 -23.09 -4.21
C ASP A 401 -8.09 -23.80 -4.64
N GLU A 402 -7.08 -23.05 -5.01
CA GLU A 402 -5.73 -23.52 -5.32
C GLU A 402 -4.82 -23.57 -4.08
N LYS A 403 -5.32 -23.22 -2.89
CA LYS A 403 -4.53 -23.15 -1.64
C LYS A 403 -3.22 -22.40 -1.81
N THR A 404 -3.28 -21.26 -2.49
CA THR A 404 -2.10 -20.49 -2.88
C THR A 404 -2.19 -19.06 -2.36
N VAL A 405 -1.09 -18.58 -1.81
CA VAL A 405 -0.89 -17.17 -1.48
C VAL A 405 0.42 -16.72 -2.11
N ILE A 406 0.38 -15.57 -2.81
CA ILE A 406 1.56 -14.96 -3.38
C ILE A 406 1.68 -13.56 -2.78
N VAL A 407 2.84 -13.28 -2.17
CA VAL A 407 3.20 -11.93 -1.74
C VAL A 407 4.24 -11.39 -2.70
N ARG A 408 3.93 -10.26 -3.31
CA ARG A 408 4.90 -9.46 -4.04
C ARG A 408 4.98 -8.09 -3.41
N LEU A 409 6.18 -7.67 -3.03
CA LEU A 409 6.48 -6.30 -2.63
C LEU A 409 7.45 -5.69 -3.63
N GLY A 410 7.31 -4.39 -3.89
CA GLY A 410 8.11 -3.74 -4.93
C GLY A 410 8.32 -2.26 -4.70
N ARG A 411 9.23 -1.71 -5.50
CA ARG A 411 9.52 -0.27 -5.59
C ARG A 411 8.87 0.39 -6.79
N ASP A 412 8.36 -0.42 -7.71
CA ASP A 412 7.75 0.00 -8.97
C ASP A 412 6.99 -1.18 -9.58
N GLU A 413 6.05 -0.95 -10.45
CA GLU A 413 5.32 -1.98 -11.21
C GLU A 413 6.00 -2.30 -12.56
N LYS A 414 6.88 -1.43 -13.03
CA LYS A 414 7.68 -1.58 -14.28
C LYS A 414 6.83 -1.94 -15.51
N ASN A 415 5.68 -1.30 -15.64
CA ASN A 415 4.76 -1.55 -16.75
C ASN A 415 4.35 -3.03 -16.90
N LEU A 416 4.37 -3.79 -15.78
CA LEU A 416 3.89 -5.15 -15.76
C LEU A 416 2.44 -5.20 -15.28
N MET A 417 1.60 -5.96 -15.97
CA MET A 417 0.22 -6.24 -15.56
C MET A 417 0.21 -7.29 -14.44
N TRP A 418 0.68 -6.89 -13.24
CA TRP A 418 0.83 -7.78 -12.11
C TRP A 418 -0.42 -8.61 -11.77
N PRO A 419 -1.65 -8.03 -11.73
CA PRO A 419 -2.83 -8.84 -11.46
C PRO A 419 -3.01 -9.99 -12.45
N LYS A 420 -2.83 -9.73 -13.76
CA LYS A 420 -2.93 -10.74 -14.81
C LYS A 420 -1.84 -11.80 -14.68
N LEU A 421 -0.60 -11.38 -14.40
CA LEU A 421 0.52 -12.30 -14.18
C LEU A 421 0.28 -13.21 -12.97
N LEU A 422 -0.19 -12.64 -11.85
CA LEU A 422 -0.45 -13.41 -10.62
C LEU A 422 -1.64 -14.38 -10.79
N LEU A 423 -2.66 -14.01 -11.55
CA LEU A 423 -3.76 -14.90 -11.92
C LEU A 423 -3.23 -16.12 -12.71
N GLU A 424 -2.45 -15.88 -13.76
CA GLU A 424 -1.88 -16.97 -14.57
C GLU A 424 -0.93 -17.83 -13.73
N LEU A 425 -0.09 -17.20 -12.90
CA LEU A 425 0.85 -17.94 -12.04
C LEU A 425 0.12 -18.90 -11.10
N THR A 426 -0.99 -18.46 -10.50
CA THR A 426 -1.81 -19.36 -9.65
C THR A 426 -2.38 -20.53 -10.43
N ASP A 427 -2.80 -20.33 -11.68
CA ASP A 427 -3.26 -21.43 -12.56
C ASP A 427 -2.15 -22.44 -12.85
N ARG A 428 -0.90 -21.96 -13.02
CA ARG A 428 0.27 -22.81 -13.32
C ARG A 428 0.86 -23.52 -12.10
N LEU A 429 0.55 -23.04 -10.90
CA LEU A 429 0.94 -23.68 -9.64
C LEU A 429 0.07 -24.92 -9.29
N GLN A 430 -0.94 -25.23 -10.11
CA GLN A 430 -1.79 -26.41 -9.87
C GLN A 430 -1.12 -27.69 -10.34
N PRO A 431 -1.18 -28.79 -9.55
CA PRO A 431 -0.78 -30.11 -10.04
C PRO A 431 -1.71 -30.55 -11.17
N GLY A 432 -1.16 -30.84 -12.35
CA GLY A 432 -1.89 -31.53 -13.43
C GLY A 432 -2.60 -30.65 -14.46
N LYS A 433 -2.53 -29.32 -14.41
CA LYS A 433 -2.83 -28.47 -15.57
C LYS A 433 -1.55 -28.24 -16.39
N LEU A 434 -1.19 -29.28 -17.12
CA LEU A 434 -0.16 -29.27 -18.15
C LEU A 434 -0.77 -29.00 -19.53
#